data_e57ea3111bc232396e9d45ddd6472c09
#
_entry.id   e57ea3111bc232396e9d45ddd6472c09
#
_cell.length_a   1.000
_cell.length_b   1.000
_cell.length_c   1.000
_cell.angle_alpha   90.00
_cell.angle_beta   90.00
_cell.angle_gamma   90.00
#
_symmetry.space_group_name_H-M   'P 1'
#
loop_
_entity.id
_entity.type
_entity.pdbx_description
1 polymer ?
#
loop_
_entity_poly.entity_id
_entity_poly.type
_entity_poly.pdbx_seq_one_letter_code
_entity_poly.pdbx_strand_id
1 'polypeptide(L)'
;MNKICFREEAKDWNEALPIGNGFLGAMVFGKTGTERLQINEDSVWTGSFMERVNPDARENYTKVRELLLNGEIEQAELLAERSMYATYPHMRHYQTLGDVWIDFYKQRGKTVFKKDQGGLLSVQHESVEVQTYNRELDISRAVGKIQYESEKGKYEREFFASNPDHIIVYQMKSVDGELLNFDLSLTRKDNRSGRGSSFCDGTEVLDGNKIRLYGKQGGDHGIAFELLVQVRTKNGKISRMGSHLLVEDAKEATLFITARTSFRSEHPLQWCMDVLSNAEKESYGTLQEHHIKDYLSYYEKSNLKLNYKDSYEHLTTPERLEQMRNGIEDIELINTYYNFARYLLISSSREGSLPSNLQGIWNEEFEPM
;
A
#
# COMPACT_ATOMS: atom_id res chain seq x y z
N MET A 1 -9.70 17.25 16.31
CA MET A 1 -9.27 17.13 14.89
C MET A 1 -9.04 15.66 14.56
N ASN A 2 -9.65 15.09 13.51
CA ASN A 2 -9.52 13.66 13.20
C ASN A 2 -8.24 13.40 12.40
N LYS A 3 -7.10 13.32 13.10
CA LYS A 3 -5.78 13.06 12.50
C LYS A 3 -5.01 11.98 13.25
N ILE A 4 -4.28 11.18 12.52
CA ILE A 4 -3.20 10.33 13.02
C ILE A 4 -1.89 11.09 12.77
N CYS A 5 -1.07 11.27 13.79
CA CYS A 5 0.11 12.13 13.71
C CYS A 5 1.33 11.49 14.38
N PHE A 6 2.50 11.64 13.75
CA PHE A 6 3.80 11.14 14.22
C PHE A 6 4.88 12.20 13.99
N ARG A 7 5.88 12.24 14.87
CA ARG A 7 7.07 13.10 14.74
C ARG A 7 8.33 12.34 14.36
N GLU A 8 8.18 11.07 13.97
CA GLU A 8 9.27 10.19 13.54
C GLU A 8 8.88 9.46 12.28
N GLU A 9 9.88 9.03 11.49
CA GLU A 9 9.72 8.12 10.39
C GLU A 9 9.16 6.77 10.87
N ALA A 10 8.42 6.06 10.01
CA ALA A 10 7.96 4.71 10.35
C ALA A 10 9.17 3.75 10.44
N LYS A 11 9.28 3.03 11.55
CA LYS A 11 10.33 2.03 11.77
C LYS A 11 10.01 0.73 11.05
N ASP A 12 8.75 0.36 11.08
CA ASP A 12 8.24 -0.86 10.46
C ASP A 12 6.89 -0.62 9.76
N TRP A 13 6.32 -1.67 9.19
CA TRP A 13 5.08 -1.61 8.44
C TRP A 13 3.88 -1.13 9.28
N ASN A 14 3.81 -1.49 10.57
CA ASN A 14 2.67 -1.13 11.43
C ASN A 14 2.65 0.37 11.78
N GLU A 15 3.78 1.05 11.65
CA GLU A 15 3.86 2.48 11.87
C GLU A 15 3.61 3.31 10.60
N ALA A 16 3.60 2.68 9.41
CA ALA A 16 3.36 3.35 8.15
C ALA A 16 1.91 3.87 8.05
N LEU A 17 1.69 4.92 7.26
CA LEU A 17 0.37 5.50 7.06
C LEU A 17 -0.39 4.74 5.96
N PRO A 18 -1.55 4.14 6.27
CA PRO A 18 -2.37 3.45 5.28
C PRO A 18 -3.17 4.45 4.43
N ILE A 19 -3.14 4.29 3.10
CA ILE A 19 -4.07 4.93 2.18
C ILE A 19 -4.71 3.89 1.27
N GLY A 20 -5.92 4.17 0.76
CA GLY A 20 -6.58 3.22 -0.13
C GLY A 20 -7.83 3.79 -0.77
N ASN A 21 -8.24 3.17 -1.88
CA ASN A 21 -9.43 3.56 -2.66
C ASN A 21 -10.39 2.38 -2.92
N GLY A 22 -10.25 1.28 -2.19
CA GLY A 22 -11.02 0.06 -2.35
C GLY A 22 -10.40 -0.95 -3.32
N PHE A 23 -9.66 -0.50 -4.33
CA PHE A 23 -8.97 -1.34 -5.31
C PHE A 23 -7.46 -1.37 -5.09
N LEU A 24 -6.90 -0.20 -4.77
CA LEU A 24 -5.49 0.01 -4.47
C LEU A 24 -5.34 0.42 -3.02
N GLY A 25 -4.34 -0.13 -2.36
CA GLY A 25 -3.88 0.30 -1.06
C GLY A 25 -2.39 0.58 -1.06
N ALA A 26 -1.95 1.50 -0.21
CA ALA A 26 -0.54 1.68 0.05
C ALA A 26 -0.27 1.95 1.53
N MET A 27 0.88 1.46 2.00
CA MET A 27 1.47 1.83 3.28
C MET A 27 2.64 2.76 3.02
N VAL A 28 2.53 4.01 3.51
CA VAL A 28 3.52 5.08 3.28
C VAL A 28 4.38 5.23 4.53
N PHE A 29 5.68 4.97 4.40
CA PHE A 29 6.60 4.94 5.55
C PHE A 29 7.04 6.34 6.00
N GLY A 30 7.14 7.28 5.08
CA GLY A 30 7.53 8.65 5.38
C GLY A 30 9.02 8.82 5.61
N LYS A 31 9.86 7.98 5.04
CA LYS A 31 11.32 8.07 5.20
C LYS A 31 11.92 9.19 4.35
N THR A 32 12.87 9.92 4.91
CA THR A 32 13.47 11.09 4.25
C THR A 32 14.60 10.72 3.30
N GLY A 33 15.32 9.64 3.57
CA GLY A 33 16.40 9.15 2.71
C GLY A 33 15.92 8.18 1.62
N THR A 34 15.36 7.05 2.04
CA THR A 34 14.78 6.03 1.15
C THR A 34 13.32 5.83 1.51
N GLU A 35 12.44 6.43 0.76
CA GLU A 35 10.98 6.26 0.94
C GLU A 35 10.53 4.93 0.35
N ARG A 36 9.60 4.27 1.06
CA ARG A 36 8.92 3.06 0.63
C ARG A 36 7.41 3.29 0.60
N LEU A 37 6.79 2.99 -0.52
CA LEU A 37 5.36 2.81 -0.60
C LEU A 37 5.11 1.32 -0.89
N GLN A 38 4.61 0.58 0.08
CA GLN A 38 4.21 -0.82 -0.14
C GLN A 38 2.80 -0.82 -0.71
N ILE A 39 2.63 -1.45 -1.87
CA ILE A 39 1.41 -1.38 -2.68
C ILE A 39 0.66 -2.70 -2.65
N ASN A 40 -0.67 -2.59 -2.56
CA ASN A 40 -1.61 -3.69 -2.73
C ASN A 40 -2.63 -3.37 -3.82
N GLU A 41 -3.11 -4.41 -4.46
CA GLU A 41 -4.32 -4.42 -5.29
C GLU A 41 -5.20 -5.59 -4.84
N ASP A 42 -6.49 -5.36 -4.64
CA ASP A 42 -7.40 -6.25 -3.92
C ASP A 42 -7.57 -7.65 -4.55
N SER A 43 -7.25 -7.81 -5.82
CA SER A 43 -7.39 -9.09 -6.54
C SER A 43 -6.06 -9.85 -6.73
N VAL A 44 -4.95 -9.42 -6.12
CA VAL A 44 -3.67 -10.16 -6.17
C VAL A 44 -3.68 -11.32 -5.18
N TRP A 45 -4.17 -12.48 -5.65
CA TRP A 45 -4.24 -13.71 -4.87
C TRP A 45 -3.41 -14.81 -5.51
N THR A 46 -2.87 -15.72 -4.70
CA THR A 46 -2.09 -16.87 -5.20
C THR A 46 -2.95 -17.88 -5.94
N GLY A 47 -2.31 -18.62 -6.82
CA GLY A 47 -2.90 -19.78 -7.49
C GLY A 47 -3.89 -19.41 -8.58
N SER A 48 -4.72 -20.38 -8.94
CA SER A 48 -5.74 -20.30 -9.97
C SER A 48 -7.03 -20.92 -9.46
N PHE A 49 -8.10 -20.87 -10.29
CA PHE A 49 -9.31 -21.62 -10.00
C PHE A 49 -8.98 -23.10 -9.77
N MET A 50 -9.62 -23.67 -8.78
CA MET A 50 -9.46 -25.06 -8.38
C MET A 50 -10.81 -25.61 -7.94
N GLU A 51 -11.20 -26.76 -8.51
CA GLU A 51 -12.33 -27.50 -7.98
C GLU A 51 -11.99 -28.05 -6.60
N ARG A 52 -12.77 -27.66 -5.60
CA ARG A 52 -12.52 -27.97 -4.19
C ARG A 52 -13.55 -28.91 -3.60
N VAL A 53 -14.58 -29.24 -4.36
CA VAL A 53 -15.60 -30.20 -3.90
C VAL A 53 -15.00 -31.57 -3.79
N ASN A 54 -15.07 -32.15 -2.59
CA ASN A 54 -14.64 -33.54 -2.41
C ASN A 54 -15.70 -34.46 -3.06
N PRO A 55 -15.32 -35.28 -4.06
CA PRO A 55 -16.27 -36.13 -4.77
C PRO A 55 -16.93 -37.19 -3.85
N ASP A 56 -16.25 -37.59 -2.79
CA ASP A 56 -16.72 -38.62 -1.88
C ASP A 56 -17.70 -38.07 -0.80
N ALA A 57 -17.85 -36.76 -0.70
CA ALA A 57 -18.65 -36.12 0.35
C ALA A 57 -20.11 -36.59 0.31
N ARG A 58 -20.71 -36.69 -0.88
CA ARG A 58 -22.11 -37.07 -1.06
C ARG A 58 -22.39 -38.49 -0.57
N GLU A 59 -21.52 -39.44 -0.89
CA GLU A 59 -21.70 -40.87 -0.53
C GLU A 59 -21.49 -41.08 0.96
N ASN A 60 -20.54 -40.38 1.57
CA ASN A 60 -20.18 -40.57 2.95
C ASN A 60 -21.00 -39.74 3.94
N TYR A 61 -21.75 -38.75 3.50
CA TYR A 61 -22.60 -37.93 4.37
C TYR A 61 -23.54 -38.77 5.23
N THR A 62 -24.23 -39.76 4.64
CA THR A 62 -25.15 -40.64 5.36
C THR A 62 -24.43 -41.49 6.39
N LYS A 63 -23.26 -42.01 6.06
CA LYS A 63 -22.43 -42.82 6.98
C LYS A 63 -21.92 -42.00 8.17
N VAL A 64 -21.44 -40.79 7.93
CA VAL A 64 -21.02 -39.86 8.99
C VAL A 64 -22.19 -39.58 9.94
N ARG A 65 -23.39 -39.32 9.39
CA ARG A 65 -24.60 -39.10 10.18
C ARG A 65 -24.98 -40.31 11.03
N GLU A 66 -24.94 -41.52 10.47
CA GLU A 66 -25.23 -42.75 11.19
C GLU A 66 -24.24 -43.00 12.34
N LEU A 67 -22.95 -42.83 12.12
CA LEU A 67 -21.91 -42.91 13.15
C LEU A 67 -22.17 -41.92 14.30
N LEU A 68 -22.52 -40.67 13.98
CA LEU A 68 -22.85 -39.65 14.98
C LEU A 68 -24.08 -40.03 15.80
N LEU A 69 -25.13 -40.57 15.15
CA LEU A 69 -26.37 -41.00 15.83
C LEU A 69 -26.14 -42.22 16.74
N ASN A 70 -25.19 -43.08 16.38
CA ASN A 70 -24.78 -44.25 17.18
C ASN A 70 -23.78 -43.90 18.32
N GLY A 71 -23.33 -42.64 18.41
CA GLY A 71 -22.35 -42.20 19.40
C GLY A 71 -20.88 -42.53 19.05
N GLU A 72 -20.62 -42.98 17.82
CA GLU A 72 -19.30 -43.34 17.33
C GLU A 72 -18.57 -42.07 16.80
N ILE A 73 -18.34 -41.10 17.68
CA ILE A 73 -17.91 -39.74 17.32
C ILE A 73 -16.54 -39.73 16.64
N GLU A 74 -15.54 -40.45 17.19
CA GLU A 74 -14.18 -40.50 16.63
C GLU A 74 -14.15 -41.08 15.20
N GLN A 75 -14.98 -42.07 14.93
CA GLN A 75 -15.08 -42.67 13.58
C GLN A 75 -15.80 -41.69 12.63
N ALA A 76 -16.81 -40.97 13.11
CA ALA A 76 -17.52 -39.96 12.35
C ALA A 76 -16.60 -38.81 11.97
N GLU A 77 -15.80 -38.29 12.90
CA GLU A 77 -14.81 -37.23 12.65
C GLU A 77 -13.76 -37.69 11.62
N LEU A 78 -13.19 -38.85 11.80
CA LEU A 78 -12.19 -39.38 10.86
C LEU A 78 -12.75 -39.55 9.44
N LEU A 79 -13.98 -40.07 9.33
CA LEU A 79 -14.64 -40.24 8.05
C LEU A 79 -14.99 -38.87 7.42
N ALA A 80 -15.50 -37.90 8.21
CA ALA A 80 -15.79 -36.57 7.75
C ALA A 80 -14.53 -35.82 7.27
N GLU A 81 -13.44 -35.90 8.02
CA GLU A 81 -12.17 -35.29 7.64
C GLU A 81 -11.67 -35.82 6.29
N ARG A 82 -11.76 -37.10 6.04
CA ARG A 82 -11.28 -37.75 4.81
C ARG A 82 -12.21 -37.55 3.61
N SER A 83 -13.52 -37.49 3.82
CA SER A 83 -14.50 -37.53 2.75
C SER A 83 -15.32 -36.25 2.56
N MET A 84 -15.36 -35.35 3.55
CA MET A 84 -16.20 -34.14 3.49
C MET A 84 -15.39 -32.84 3.42
N TYR A 85 -14.11 -32.86 3.81
CA TYR A 85 -13.25 -31.71 3.66
C TYR A 85 -12.88 -31.51 2.19
N ALA A 86 -12.65 -30.26 1.83
CA ALA A 86 -12.16 -29.91 0.50
C ALA A 86 -10.86 -30.68 0.16
N THR A 87 -10.70 -31.09 -1.08
CA THR A 87 -9.49 -31.81 -1.56
C THR A 87 -8.20 -31.00 -1.33
N TYR A 88 -8.35 -29.66 -1.25
CA TYR A 88 -7.30 -28.73 -0.80
C TYR A 88 -7.88 -27.87 0.33
N PRO A 89 -7.55 -28.16 1.59
CA PRO A 89 -8.18 -27.54 2.75
C PRO A 89 -7.74 -26.08 2.95
N HIS A 90 -6.62 -25.65 2.38
CA HIS A 90 -6.09 -24.30 2.57
C HIS A 90 -6.66 -23.31 1.58
N MET A 91 -6.97 -22.10 2.05
CA MET A 91 -7.34 -20.96 1.20
C MET A 91 -6.11 -20.46 0.42
N ARG A 92 -6.38 -19.80 -0.70
CA ARG A 92 -5.34 -19.04 -1.40
C ARG A 92 -5.00 -17.79 -0.60
N HIS A 93 -3.73 -17.38 -0.69
CA HIS A 93 -3.24 -16.22 0.05
C HIS A 93 -3.44 -14.94 -0.76
N TYR A 94 -3.95 -13.91 -0.09
CA TYR A 94 -3.87 -12.54 -0.55
C TYR A 94 -2.43 -12.05 -0.42
N GLN A 95 -1.89 -11.41 -1.45
CA GLN A 95 -0.47 -11.07 -1.48
C GLN A 95 -0.20 -9.60 -1.69
N THR A 96 0.98 -9.15 -1.26
CA THR A 96 1.52 -7.86 -1.67
C THR A 96 1.65 -7.79 -3.19
N LEU A 97 1.36 -6.61 -3.77
CA LEU A 97 1.63 -6.36 -5.18
C LEU A 97 3.10 -5.99 -5.41
N GLY A 98 3.70 -5.26 -4.50
CA GLY A 98 5.10 -4.85 -4.57
C GLY A 98 5.38 -3.55 -3.83
N ASP A 99 6.60 -3.06 -3.98
CA ASP A 99 7.08 -1.83 -3.36
C ASP A 99 7.52 -0.83 -4.42
N VAL A 100 7.18 0.43 -4.19
CA VAL A 100 7.73 1.61 -4.88
C VAL A 100 8.80 2.20 -3.98
N TRP A 101 10.02 2.25 -4.46
CA TRP A 101 11.17 2.82 -3.76
C TRP A 101 11.56 4.14 -4.37
N ILE A 102 11.77 5.16 -3.51
CA ILE A 102 12.23 6.49 -3.89
C ILE A 102 13.48 6.77 -3.09
N ASP A 103 14.63 6.65 -3.75
CA ASP A 103 15.94 6.84 -3.13
C ASP A 103 16.45 8.24 -3.41
N PHE A 104 16.47 9.11 -2.40
CA PHE A 104 16.92 10.50 -2.52
C PHE A 104 18.45 10.59 -2.46
N TYR A 105 19.07 11.31 -3.38
CA TYR A 105 20.51 11.51 -3.44
C TYR A 105 20.91 12.98 -3.61
N LYS A 106 22.12 13.30 -3.17
CA LYS A 106 22.59 14.68 -2.96
C LYS A 106 23.10 15.37 -4.22
N GLN A 107 23.62 14.67 -5.22
CA GLN A 107 24.32 15.29 -6.35
C GLN A 107 24.10 14.56 -7.67
N ARG A 108 23.92 15.39 -8.69
CA ARG A 108 23.88 14.98 -10.10
C ARG A 108 25.08 14.11 -10.47
N GLY A 109 24.84 12.91 -10.96
CA GLY A 109 25.86 12.03 -11.52
C GLY A 109 26.77 11.33 -10.52
N LYS A 110 26.53 11.43 -9.21
CA LYS A 110 27.25 10.67 -8.18
C LYS A 110 26.36 9.71 -7.43
N THR A 111 25.83 8.71 -8.13
CA THR A 111 25.37 7.53 -7.45
C THR A 111 26.60 6.81 -6.88
N VAL A 112 26.80 6.87 -5.58
CA VAL A 112 27.89 6.13 -4.94
C VAL A 112 27.43 4.70 -4.74
N PHE A 113 27.90 3.82 -5.63
CA PHE A 113 27.71 2.39 -5.47
C PHE A 113 28.74 1.87 -4.46
N LYS A 114 28.27 1.33 -3.34
CA LYS A 114 29.12 0.49 -2.49
C LYS A 114 28.90 -0.97 -2.82
N LYS A 115 29.98 -1.69 -2.99
CA LYS A 115 29.98 -3.16 -2.99
C LYS A 115 29.90 -3.62 -1.54
N ASP A 116 28.87 -4.41 -1.21
CA ASP A 116 28.83 -5.12 0.07
C ASP A 116 29.87 -6.27 0.09
N GLN A 117 29.97 -6.96 1.23
CA GLN A 117 30.91 -8.10 1.37
C GLN A 117 30.55 -9.28 0.44
N GLY A 118 29.33 -9.33 -0.09
CA GLY A 118 28.87 -10.33 -1.08
C GLY A 118 29.04 -9.91 -2.53
N GLY A 119 29.58 -8.70 -2.79
CA GLY A 119 29.80 -8.17 -4.14
C GLY A 119 28.59 -7.53 -4.78
N LEU A 120 27.47 -7.42 -4.08
CA LEU A 120 26.27 -6.70 -4.52
C LEU A 120 26.52 -5.19 -4.48
N LEU A 121 26.16 -4.52 -5.56
CA LEU A 121 26.17 -3.06 -5.62
C LEU A 121 24.92 -2.54 -4.92
N SER A 122 25.12 -1.75 -3.88
CA SER A 122 24.07 -0.97 -3.21
C SER A 122 24.29 0.51 -3.42
N VAL A 123 23.21 1.26 -3.57
CA VAL A 123 23.25 2.72 -3.53
C VAL A 123 23.49 3.13 -2.08
N GLN A 124 24.52 3.94 -1.86
CA GLN A 124 24.76 4.48 -0.52
C GLN A 124 23.88 5.71 -0.34
N HIS A 125 22.86 5.56 0.52
CA HIS A 125 22.06 6.68 0.98
C HIS A 125 22.86 7.51 2.00
N GLU A 126 22.93 8.81 1.79
CA GLU A 126 23.36 9.70 2.86
C GLU A 126 22.19 9.90 3.82
N SER A 127 22.41 9.63 5.09
CA SER A 127 21.50 10.05 6.14
C SER A 127 21.47 11.58 6.18
N VAL A 128 20.31 12.15 5.93
CA VAL A 128 20.09 13.60 6.10
C VAL A 128 19.69 13.81 7.55
N GLU A 129 20.43 14.66 8.28
CA GLU A 129 20.02 15.03 9.62
C GLU A 129 18.76 15.91 9.54
N VAL A 130 17.68 15.39 10.11
CA VAL A 130 16.36 16.03 10.10
C VAL A 130 16.19 16.83 11.38
N GLN A 131 15.94 18.12 11.27
CA GLN A 131 15.76 19.05 12.40
C GLN A 131 14.33 19.04 12.92
N THR A 132 13.36 19.03 11.98
CA THR A 132 11.94 18.92 12.32
C THR A 132 11.28 17.90 11.39
N TYR A 133 10.35 17.12 11.93
CA TYR A 133 9.62 16.10 11.17
C TYR A 133 8.19 15.98 11.65
N ASN A 134 7.26 15.91 10.71
CA ASN A 134 5.87 15.59 10.99
C ASN A 134 5.29 14.76 9.85
N ARG A 135 4.62 13.67 10.17
CA ARG A 135 3.77 12.93 9.23
C ARG A 135 2.38 12.75 9.81
N GLU A 136 1.38 12.99 9.02
CA GLU A 136 0.00 12.93 9.43
C GLU A 136 -0.91 12.33 8.38
N LEU A 137 -2.00 11.74 8.82
CA LEU A 137 -3.13 11.32 8.00
C LEU A 137 -4.35 12.09 8.47
N ASP A 138 -4.89 12.97 7.62
CA ASP A 138 -6.18 13.62 7.83
C ASP A 138 -7.30 12.64 7.48
N ILE A 139 -7.89 12.05 8.52
CA ILE A 139 -8.96 11.04 8.38
C ILE A 139 -10.21 11.65 7.75
N SER A 140 -10.45 12.95 7.98
CA SER A 140 -11.64 13.63 7.46
C SER A 140 -11.60 13.86 5.95
N ARG A 141 -10.41 13.89 5.36
CA ARG A 141 -10.17 14.11 3.93
C ARG A 141 -9.50 12.93 3.23
N ALA A 142 -9.06 11.93 3.99
CA ALA A 142 -8.26 10.79 3.53
C ALA A 142 -6.99 11.22 2.78
N VAL A 143 -6.30 12.24 3.29
CA VAL A 143 -5.07 12.82 2.72
C VAL A 143 -3.94 12.67 3.72
N GLY A 144 -2.84 12.07 3.28
CA GLY A 144 -1.62 11.96 4.06
C GLY A 144 -0.66 13.09 3.73
N LYS A 145 0.10 13.54 4.73
CA LYS A 145 1.09 14.61 4.60
C LYS A 145 2.35 14.29 5.37
N ILE A 146 3.51 14.60 4.78
CA ILE A 146 4.81 14.54 5.45
C ILE A 146 5.50 15.87 5.24
N GLN A 147 6.01 16.46 6.30
CA GLN A 147 6.77 17.69 6.27
C GLN A 147 8.04 17.50 7.10
N TYR A 148 9.16 17.92 6.56
CA TYR A 148 10.41 17.90 7.30
C TYR A 148 11.33 19.03 6.87
N GLU A 149 12.20 19.42 7.80
CA GLU A 149 13.24 20.39 7.60
C GLU A 149 14.61 19.76 7.94
N SER A 150 15.57 20.03 7.10
CA SER A 150 16.96 19.60 7.25
C SER A 150 17.90 20.77 6.95
N GLU A 151 19.19 20.57 7.07
CA GLU A 151 20.20 21.55 6.63
C GLU A 151 20.06 21.95 5.14
N LYS A 152 19.37 21.11 4.33
CA LYS A 152 19.14 21.31 2.89
C LYS A 152 17.90 22.13 2.57
N GLY A 153 17.07 22.41 3.57
CA GLY A 153 15.81 23.14 3.43
C GLY A 153 14.57 22.36 3.84
N LYS A 154 13.42 22.87 3.45
CA LYS A 154 12.10 22.34 3.79
C LYS A 154 11.51 21.57 2.64
N TYR A 155 10.96 20.41 2.97
CA TYR A 155 10.34 19.50 2.03
C TYR A 155 8.94 19.13 2.49
N GLU A 156 8.07 18.94 1.53
CA GLU A 156 6.68 18.53 1.76
C GLU A 156 6.33 17.40 0.80
N ARG A 157 5.59 16.41 1.32
CA ARG A 157 4.99 15.34 0.52
C ARG A 157 3.52 15.25 0.90
N GLU A 158 2.66 15.15 -0.10
CA GLU A 158 1.22 14.97 0.10
C GLU A 158 0.73 13.83 -0.78
N PHE A 159 -0.14 12.98 -0.23
CA PHE A 159 -0.56 11.76 -0.92
C PHE A 159 -1.98 11.35 -0.56
N PHE A 160 -2.64 10.72 -1.52
CA PHE A 160 -3.99 10.18 -1.39
C PHE A 160 -4.23 9.08 -2.42
N ALA A 161 -5.30 8.29 -2.21
CA ALA A 161 -5.74 7.26 -3.15
C ALA A 161 -7.14 7.61 -3.68
N SER A 162 -7.20 8.06 -4.94
CA SER A 162 -8.45 8.46 -5.61
C SER A 162 -9.18 7.24 -6.17
N ASN A 163 -10.43 7.03 -5.72
CA ASN A 163 -11.29 5.99 -6.28
C ASN A 163 -11.79 6.36 -7.69
N PRO A 164 -12.35 7.56 -7.94
CA PRO A 164 -12.85 7.92 -9.26
C PRO A 164 -11.78 7.95 -10.35
N ASP A 165 -10.54 8.23 -10.00
CA ASP A 165 -9.43 8.30 -10.95
C ASP A 165 -8.62 6.99 -11.02
N HIS A 166 -8.90 6.01 -10.15
CA HIS A 166 -8.20 4.71 -10.03
C HIS A 166 -6.69 4.81 -9.85
N ILE A 167 -6.22 5.83 -9.11
CA ILE A 167 -4.79 6.08 -8.87
C ILE A 167 -4.49 6.36 -7.41
N ILE A 168 -3.23 6.12 -7.04
CA ILE A 168 -2.60 6.77 -5.89
C ILE A 168 -1.77 7.93 -6.43
N VAL A 169 -1.92 9.08 -5.81
CA VAL A 169 -1.14 10.29 -6.12
C VAL A 169 -0.18 10.54 -4.96
N TYR A 170 1.11 10.67 -5.27
CA TYR A 170 2.14 11.00 -4.31
C TYR A 170 2.96 12.19 -4.83
N GLN A 171 2.73 13.36 -4.26
CA GLN A 171 3.40 14.59 -4.66
C GLN A 171 4.50 14.94 -3.67
N MET A 172 5.65 15.37 -4.20
CA MET A 172 6.82 15.83 -3.44
C MET A 172 7.21 17.23 -3.89
N LYS A 173 7.55 18.09 -2.93
CA LYS A 173 7.95 19.48 -3.16
C LYS A 173 9.17 19.85 -2.35
N SER A 174 10.13 20.51 -2.97
CA SER A 174 11.11 21.32 -2.28
C SER A 174 10.51 22.72 -2.06
N VAL A 175 10.23 23.07 -0.82
CA VAL A 175 9.57 24.37 -0.49
C VAL A 175 10.58 25.52 -0.63
N ASP A 176 11.70 25.42 0.08
CA ASP A 176 12.75 26.44 0.14
C ASP A 176 14.15 25.81 0.30
N GLY A 177 14.48 24.82 -0.51
CA GLY A 177 15.72 24.09 -0.34
C GLY A 177 16.34 23.62 -1.66
N GLU A 178 17.26 22.68 -1.53
CA GLU A 178 17.83 21.98 -2.66
C GLU A 178 16.74 21.30 -3.48
N LEU A 179 16.94 21.23 -4.79
CA LEU A 179 16.02 20.58 -5.71
C LEU A 179 15.97 19.06 -5.45
N LEU A 180 14.85 18.44 -5.76
CA LEU A 180 14.65 17.02 -5.61
C LEU A 180 15.51 16.25 -6.62
N ASN A 181 16.28 15.30 -6.11
CA ASN A 181 17.05 14.34 -6.88
C ASN A 181 16.76 12.96 -6.29
N PHE A 182 16.25 12.03 -7.11
CA PHE A 182 15.94 10.70 -6.63
C PHE A 182 15.95 9.65 -7.74
N ASP A 183 16.14 8.42 -7.33
CA ASP A 183 16.00 7.20 -8.12
C ASP A 183 14.68 6.53 -7.76
N LEU A 184 13.88 6.17 -8.76
CA LEU A 184 12.62 5.46 -8.60
C LEU A 184 12.76 4.04 -9.14
N SER A 185 12.46 3.06 -8.31
CA SER A 185 12.48 1.65 -8.68
C SER A 185 11.28 0.90 -8.12
N LEU A 186 10.97 -0.24 -8.74
CA LEU A 186 9.90 -1.14 -8.30
C LEU A 186 10.49 -2.50 -7.95
N THR A 187 10.00 -3.09 -6.85
CA THR A 187 10.38 -4.44 -6.45
C THR A 187 9.16 -5.23 -5.98
N ARG A 188 9.23 -6.56 -6.12
CA ARG A 188 8.30 -7.48 -5.50
C ARG A 188 9.09 -8.63 -4.91
N LYS A 189 9.53 -8.46 -3.66
CA LYS A 189 10.44 -9.37 -2.98
C LYS A 189 9.86 -9.81 -1.64
N ASP A 190 10.11 -11.07 -1.28
CA ASP A 190 9.87 -11.52 0.08
C ASP A 190 11.03 -11.04 0.98
N ASN A 191 10.74 -10.03 1.77
CA ASN A 191 11.72 -9.45 2.70
C ASN A 191 12.01 -10.36 3.91
N ARG A 192 11.19 -11.39 4.17
CA ARG A 192 11.36 -12.34 5.27
C ARG A 192 12.37 -13.44 4.94
N SER A 193 12.42 -13.88 3.69
CA SER A 193 13.25 -15.02 3.29
C SER A 193 14.75 -14.72 3.30
N GLY A 194 15.14 -13.46 3.35
CA GLY A 194 16.55 -13.02 3.30
C GLY A 194 17.27 -13.40 2.01
N ARG A 195 16.60 -14.10 1.08
CA ARG A 195 17.20 -14.67 -0.14
C ARG A 195 17.04 -13.79 -1.37
N GLY A 196 16.37 -12.64 -1.24
CA GLY A 196 16.24 -11.68 -2.34
C GLY A 196 15.50 -12.20 -3.58
N SER A 197 14.72 -13.27 -3.45
CA SER A 197 13.93 -13.82 -4.56
C SER A 197 12.91 -12.81 -5.04
N SER A 198 12.90 -12.56 -6.34
CA SER A 198 11.88 -11.72 -6.98
C SER A 198 10.67 -12.57 -7.34
N PHE A 199 9.47 -12.07 -7.04
CA PHE A 199 8.20 -12.73 -7.34
C PHE A 199 7.42 -11.98 -8.43
N CYS A 200 8.13 -11.45 -9.42
CA CYS A 200 7.59 -10.84 -10.64
C CYS A 200 8.37 -11.35 -11.85
N ASP A 201 7.77 -11.24 -13.03
CA ASP A 201 8.41 -11.65 -14.29
C ASP A 201 9.38 -10.57 -14.78
N GLY A 202 9.14 -9.30 -14.43
CA GLY A 202 10.07 -8.23 -14.75
C GLY A 202 9.68 -6.85 -14.26
N THR A 203 10.65 -5.95 -14.41
CA THR A 203 10.49 -4.50 -14.26
C THR A 203 11.13 -3.82 -15.46
N GLU A 204 10.44 -2.81 -16.01
CA GLU A 204 10.92 -2.08 -17.20
C GLU A 204 10.46 -0.63 -17.21
N VAL A 205 11.19 0.21 -17.92
CA VAL A 205 10.81 1.62 -18.14
C VAL A 205 10.11 1.76 -19.48
N LEU A 206 8.93 2.37 -19.46
CA LEU A 206 8.09 2.67 -20.62
C LEU A 206 8.07 4.19 -20.86
N ASP A 207 8.07 4.61 -22.14
CA ASP A 207 7.89 6.01 -22.58
C ASP A 207 8.79 7.05 -21.88
N GLY A 208 9.88 6.62 -21.24
CA GLY A 208 10.86 7.50 -20.60
C GLY A 208 10.49 8.11 -19.26
N ASN A 209 9.21 8.08 -18.85
CA ASN A 209 8.71 8.61 -17.58
C ASN A 209 7.79 7.64 -16.81
N LYS A 210 7.63 6.43 -17.29
CA LYS A 210 6.84 5.37 -16.64
C LYS A 210 7.71 4.20 -16.30
N ILE A 211 7.48 3.59 -15.16
CA ILE A 211 8.10 2.34 -14.76
C ILE A 211 7.00 1.32 -14.49
N ARG A 212 7.21 0.08 -14.92
CA ARG A 212 6.28 -1.04 -14.84
C ARG A 212 6.92 -2.19 -14.06
N LEU A 213 6.11 -2.84 -13.23
CA LEU A 213 6.39 -4.15 -12.64
C LEU A 213 5.23 -5.07 -13.03
N TYR A 214 5.54 -6.26 -13.51
CA TYR A 214 4.55 -7.20 -13.98
C TYR A 214 4.91 -8.64 -13.65
N GLY A 215 3.89 -9.49 -13.64
CA GLY A 215 4.07 -10.91 -13.43
C GLY A 215 2.76 -11.68 -13.48
N LYS A 216 2.88 -13.00 -13.36
CA LYS A 216 1.76 -13.92 -13.33
C LYS A 216 1.97 -14.96 -12.24
N GLN A 217 0.94 -15.22 -11.47
CA GLN A 217 0.98 -16.22 -10.40
C GLN A 217 -0.08 -17.30 -10.63
N GLY A 218 0.25 -18.55 -10.23
CA GLY A 218 -0.69 -19.67 -10.34
C GLY A 218 -0.66 -20.41 -11.67
N GLY A 219 0.47 -20.32 -12.40
CA GLY A 219 0.66 -21.01 -13.68
C GLY A 219 -0.23 -20.46 -14.80
N ASP A 220 -0.60 -21.32 -15.78
CA ASP A 220 -1.30 -20.90 -16.99
C ASP A 220 -2.67 -20.25 -16.75
N HIS A 221 -3.36 -20.64 -15.68
CA HIS A 221 -4.67 -20.10 -15.29
C HIS A 221 -4.60 -19.12 -14.12
N GLY A 222 -3.40 -18.69 -13.74
CA GLY A 222 -3.19 -17.76 -12.65
C GLY A 222 -3.49 -16.32 -13.02
N ILE A 223 -3.47 -15.46 -12.00
CA ILE A 223 -3.74 -14.03 -12.14
C ILE A 223 -2.46 -13.32 -12.60
N ALA A 224 -2.54 -12.65 -13.76
CA ALA A 224 -1.53 -11.69 -14.18
C ALA A 224 -1.78 -10.33 -13.52
N PHE A 225 -0.72 -9.64 -13.15
CA PHE A 225 -0.78 -8.34 -12.49
C PHE A 225 0.17 -7.33 -13.14
N GLU A 226 -0.23 -6.07 -13.08
CA GLU A 226 0.51 -4.92 -13.55
C GLU A 226 0.52 -3.84 -12.47
N LEU A 227 1.69 -3.30 -12.17
CA LEU A 227 1.88 -2.09 -11.37
C LEU A 227 2.62 -1.08 -12.22
N LEU A 228 2.04 0.09 -12.43
CA LEU A 228 2.65 1.18 -13.18
C LEU A 228 2.79 2.42 -12.32
N VAL A 229 3.92 3.07 -12.43
CA VAL A 229 4.18 4.39 -11.84
C VAL A 229 4.62 5.35 -12.93
N GLN A 230 3.93 6.46 -13.06
CA GLN A 230 4.31 7.57 -13.94
C GLN A 230 4.83 8.74 -13.13
N VAL A 231 5.92 9.33 -13.57
CA VAL A 231 6.52 10.51 -12.96
C VAL A 231 6.20 11.75 -13.80
N ARG A 232 5.70 12.80 -13.14
CA ARG A 232 5.58 14.15 -13.70
C ARG A 232 6.40 15.12 -12.85
N THR A 233 7.23 15.94 -13.48
CA THR A 233 8.09 16.91 -12.78
C THR A 233 7.80 18.34 -13.20
N LYS A 234 8.05 19.26 -12.29
CA LYS A 234 8.13 20.69 -12.59
C LYS A 234 9.58 21.12 -12.48
N ASN A 235 10.12 21.63 -13.58
CA ASN A 235 11.51 22.08 -13.70
C ASN A 235 12.53 20.99 -13.37
N GLY A 236 12.31 19.76 -13.80
CA GLY A 236 13.23 18.64 -13.57
C GLY A 236 13.44 17.83 -14.84
N LYS A 237 14.47 17.02 -14.82
CA LYS A 237 14.78 16.06 -15.88
C LYS A 237 14.48 14.67 -15.42
N ILE A 238 13.86 13.87 -16.29
CA ILE A 238 13.66 12.44 -16.08
C ILE A 238 14.55 11.71 -17.08
N SER A 239 15.26 10.70 -16.60
CA SER A 239 16.08 9.83 -17.43
C SER A 239 15.97 8.38 -17.01
N ARG A 240 16.28 7.45 -17.91
CA ARG A 240 16.26 6.01 -17.65
C ARG A 240 17.65 5.50 -17.33
N MET A 241 17.73 4.60 -16.33
CA MET A 241 18.91 3.80 -16.06
C MET A 241 18.49 2.34 -15.79
N GLY A 242 18.61 1.48 -16.79
CA GLY A 242 18.10 0.10 -16.68
C GLY A 242 16.59 0.05 -16.46
N SER A 243 16.19 -0.54 -15.35
CA SER A 243 14.80 -0.61 -14.85
C SER A 243 14.49 0.48 -13.84
N HIS A 244 15.23 1.58 -13.79
CA HIS A 244 15.04 2.70 -12.88
C HIS A 244 14.74 3.99 -13.65
N LEU A 245 14.01 4.90 -13.01
CA LEU A 245 13.83 6.29 -13.44
C LEU A 245 14.64 7.20 -12.53
N LEU A 246 15.51 8.00 -13.11
CA LEU A 246 16.24 9.04 -12.39
C LEU A 246 15.54 10.38 -12.58
N VAL A 247 15.26 11.06 -11.49
CA VAL A 247 14.72 12.42 -11.49
C VAL A 247 15.79 13.35 -10.93
N GLU A 248 16.13 14.39 -11.70
CA GLU A 248 17.17 15.36 -11.38
C GLU A 248 16.62 16.78 -11.43
N ASP A 249 17.05 17.61 -10.48
CA ASP A 249 16.80 19.04 -10.40
C ASP A 249 15.30 19.42 -10.43
N ALA A 250 14.43 18.61 -9.84
CA ALA A 250 13.00 18.87 -9.80
C ALA A 250 12.60 19.76 -8.62
N LYS A 251 11.86 20.84 -8.86
CA LYS A 251 11.24 21.63 -7.78
C LYS A 251 10.05 20.89 -7.17
N GLU A 252 9.34 20.15 -8.03
CA GLU A 252 8.17 19.35 -7.65
C GLU A 252 8.16 18.08 -8.52
N ALA A 253 7.79 16.95 -7.91
CA ALA A 253 7.60 15.70 -8.61
C ALA A 253 6.29 15.06 -8.12
N THR A 254 5.49 14.55 -9.04
CA THR A 254 4.25 13.83 -8.75
C THR A 254 4.34 12.42 -9.33
N LEU A 255 4.11 11.43 -8.49
CA LEU A 255 3.97 10.04 -8.91
C LEU A 255 2.48 9.72 -9.03
N PHE A 256 2.07 9.19 -10.16
CA PHE A 256 0.77 8.57 -10.39
C PHE A 256 0.98 7.06 -10.41
N ILE A 257 0.35 6.37 -9.46
CA ILE A 257 0.52 4.93 -9.26
C ILE A 257 -0.82 4.26 -9.53
N THR A 258 -0.83 3.28 -10.42
CA THR A 258 -2.01 2.47 -10.72
C THR A 258 -1.64 1.01 -10.90
N ALA A 259 -2.60 0.13 -10.67
CA ALA A 259 -2.42 -1.29 -10.90
C ALA A 259 -3.71 -1.95 -11.37
N ARG A 260 -3.56 -3.07 -12.06
CA ARG A 260 -4.67 -3.89 -12.53
C ARG A 260 -4.24 -5.34 -12.66
N THR A 261 -5.19 -6.24 -12.48
CA THR A 261 -4.95 -7.67 -12.70
C THR A 261 -5.84 -8.22 -13.82
N SER A 262 -5.49 -9.42 -14.30
CA SER A 262 -6.31 -10.15 -15.26
C SER A 262 -7.65 -10.64 -14.68
N PHE A 263 -7.86 -10.51 -13.37
CA PHE A 263 -9.15 -10.78 -12.73
C PHE A 263 -10.25 -9.82 -13.21
N ARG A 264 -9.88 -8.56 -13.52
CA ARG A 264 -10.83 -7.51 -13.92
C ARG A 264 -10.64 -7.00 -15.34
N SER A 265 -9.56 -7.34 -16.01
CA SER A 265 -9.27 -6.84 -17.37
C SER A 265 -8.53 -7.89 -18.17
N GLU A 266 -8.95 -8.14 -19.40
CA GLU A 266 -8.21 -8.97 -20.34
C GLU A 266 -6.86 -8.34 -20.74
N HIS A 267 -6.77 -7.00 -20.65
CA HIS A 267 -5.58 -6.22 -21.00
C HIS A 267 -5.16 -5.28 -19.85
N PRO A 268 -4.62 -5.81 -18.74
CA PRO A 268 -4.30 -5.01 -17.56
C PRO A 268 -3.33 -3.85 -17.84
N LEU A 269 -2.29 -4.09 -18.66
CA LEU A 269 -1.32 -3.07 -19.05
C LEU A 269 -1.99 -1.90 -19.77
N GLN A 270 -2.81 -2.18 -20.80
CA GLN A 270 -3.47 -1.12 -21.55
C GLN A 270 -4.40 -0.29 -20.64
N TRP A 271 -5.16 -0.96 -19.77
CA TRP A 271 -6.00 -0.29 -18.80
C TRP A 271 -5.20 0.68 -17.90
N CYS A 272 -4.05 0.24 -17.36
CA CYS A 272 -3.19 1.08 -16.56
C CYS A 272 -2.64 2.27 -17.34
N MET A 273 -2.24 2.06 -18.60
CA MET A 273 -1.76 3.14 -19.48
C MET A 273 -2.84 4.20 -19.74
N ASP A 274 -4.08 3.77 -19.97
CA ASP A 274 -5.21 4.67 -20.19
C ASP A 274 -5.53 5.50 -18.93
N VAL A 275 -5.52 4.87 -17.75
CA VAL A 275 -5.68 5.55 -16.46
C VAL A 275 -4.62 6.61 -16.26
N LEU A 276 -3.34 6.27 -16.45
CA LEU A 276 -2.23 7.22 -16.31
C LEU A 276 -2.32 8.36 -17.32
N SER A 277 -2.69 8.06 -18.57
CA SER A 277 -2.89 9.07 -19.61
C SER A 277 -4.00 10.06 -19.26
N ASN A 278 -5.05 9.61 -18.60
CA ASN A 278 -6.13 10.51 -18.13
C ASN A 278 -5.67 11.35 -16.92
N ALA A 279 -5.01 10.74 -15.95
CA ALA A 279 -4.48 11.46 -14.78
C ALA A 279 -3.45 12.52 -15.15
N GLU A 280 -2.65 12.29 -16.20
CA GLU A 280 -1.64 13.25 -16.68
C GLU A 280 -2.26 14.56 -17.19
N LYS A 281 -3.47 14.52 -17.72
CA LYS A 281 -4.19 15.70 -18.25
C LYS A 281 -4.73 16.59 -17.13
N GLU A 282 -4.90 16.02 -15.94
CA GLU A 282 -5.50 16.71 -14.80
C GLU A 282 -4.45 17.43 -13.95
N SER A 283 -4.86 18.51 -13.30
CA SER A 283 -4.06 19.17 -12.29
C SER A 283 -4.07 18.34 -10.98
N TYR A 284 -3.03 18.50 -10.16
CA TYR A 284 -3.01 17.91 -8.81
C TYR A 284 -4.25 18.31 -8.00
N GLY A 285 -4.64 19.60 -8.06
CA GLY A 285 -5.81 20.11 -7.34
C GLY A 285 -7.11 19.46 -7.80
N THR A 286 -7.31 19.26 -9.11
CA THR A 286 -8.48 18.58 -9.67
C THR A 286 -8.57 17.13 -9.15
N LEU A 287 -7.48 16.39 -9.20
CA LEU A 287 -7.44 15.00 -8.70
C LEU A 287 -7.71 14.93 -7.20
N GLN A 288 -7.19 15.89 -6.42
CA GLN A 288 -7.46 15.97 -4.99
C GLN A 288 -8.93 16.31 -4.69
N GLU A 289 -9.53 17.21 -5.48
CA GLU A 289 -10.96 17.56 -5.36
C GLU A 289 -11.85 16.34 -5.68
N HIS A 290 -11.55 15.59 -6.75
CA HIS A 290 -12.24 14.33 -7.08
C HIS A 290 -12.19 13.36 -5.92
N HIS A 291 -10.98 13.12 -5.40
CA HIS A 291 -10.75 12.22 -4.26
C HIS A 291 -11.56 12.65 -3.02
N ILE A 292 -11.43 13.92 -2.60
CA ILE A 292 -12.09 14.41 -1.39
C ILE A 292 -13.60 14.35 -1.52
N LYS A 293 -14.15 14.78 -2.66
CA LYS A 293 -15.58 14.75 -2.91
C LYS A 293 -16.15 13.34 -2.86
N ASP A 294 -15.47 12.38 -3.48
CA ASP A 294 -15.87 10.97 -3.43
C ASP A 294 -15.80 10.42 -2.01
N TYR A 295 -14.66 10.62 -1.31
CA TYR A 295 -14.47 10.13 0.05
C TYR A 295 -15.53 10.68 1.03
N LEU A 296 -15.80 11.98 0.98
CA LEU A 296 -16.80 12.65 1.83
C LEU A 296 -18.20 12.09 1.61
N SER A 297 -18.53 11.64 0.40
CA SER A 297 -19.83 11.02 0.12
C SER A 297 -20.13 9.77 0.97
N TYR A 298 -19.08 9.12 1.49
CA TYR A 298 -19.16 8.00 2.44
C TYR A 298 -18.90 8.45 3.87
N TYR A 299 -17.89 9.28 4.07
CA TYR A 299 -17.44 9.66 5.41
C TYR A 299 -18.49 10.45 6.18
N GLU A 300 -19.22 11.36 5.52
CA GLU A 300 -20.24 12.22 6.16
C GLU A 300 -21.55 11.48 6.50
N LYS A 301 -21.76 10.26 5.99
CA LYS A 301 -22.97 9.49 6.26
C LYS A 301 -23.13 9.03 7.72
N SER A 302 -22.04 9.00 8.46
CA SER A 302 -22.03 8.62 9.88
C SER A 302 -20.96 9.40 10.62
N ASN A 303 -21.29 9.86 11.81
CA ASN A 303 -20.35 10.60 12.66
C ASN A 303 -20.61 10.23 14.12
N LEU A 304 -19.52 9.93 14.83
CA LEU A 304 -19.54 9.83 16.30
C LEU A 304 -18.90 11.10 16.85
N LYS A 305 -19.62 11.80 17.72
CA LYS A 305 -19.11 12.96 18.43
C LYS A 305 -19.34 12.78 19.92
N LEU A 306 -18.27 12.48 20.64
CA LEU A 306 -18.25 12.47 22.09
C LEU A 306 -17.81 13.84 22.58
N ASN A 307 -18.44 14.32 23.65
CA ASN A 307 -18.01 15.60 24.25
C ASN A 307 -16.79 15.37 25.13
N TYR A 308 -15.78 16.21 24.99
CA TYR A 308 -14.57 16.19 25.80
C TYR A 308 -14.23 17.61 26.26
N LYS A 309 -13.53 17.72 27.40
CA LYS A 309 -13.13 18.99 27.99
C LYS A 309 -11.69 19.34 27.63
N ASP A 310 -10.84 18.33 27.59
CA ASP A 310 -9.41 18.50 27.38
C ASP A 310 -9.04 18.07 25.95
N SER A 311 -8.21 18.87 25.26
CA SER A 311 -7.69 18.55 23.95
C SER A 311 -6.21 18.22 24.03
N TYR A 312 -5.83 17.12 23.40
CA TYR A 312 -4.44 16.63 23.33
C TYR A 312 -3.87 16.74 21.91
N GLU A 313 -4.37 17.67 21.10
CA GLU A 313 -3.92 17.87 19.70
C GLU A 313 -2.42 18.22 19.55
N HIS A 314 -1.80 18.70 20.63
CA HIS A 314 -0.36 18.98 20.67
C HIS A 314 0.51 17.73 20.78
N LEU A 315 -0.07 16.58 21.11
CA LEU A 315 0.59 15.29 21.25
C LEU A 315 0.44 14.47 19.96
N THR A 316 1.43 13.63 19.71
CA THR A 316 1.38 12.61 18.66
C THR A 316 0.43 11.47 19.05
N THR A 317 -0.01 10.70 18.07
CA THR A 317 -0.87 9.53 18.33
C THR A 317 -0.23 8.51 19.28
N PRO A 318 1.07 8.13 19.14
CA PRO A 318 1.74 7.26 20.12
C PRO A 318 1.77 7.84 21.55
N GLU A 319 2.05 9.15 21.70
CA GLU A 319 2.06 9.81 23.01
C GLU A 319 0.67 9.78 23.66
N ARG A 320 -0.40 10.00 22.91
CA ARG A 320 -1.78 9.91 23.37
C ARG A 320 -2.16 8.49 23.81
N LEU A 321 -1.77 7.48 23.02
CA LEU A 321 -1.97 6.07 23.38
C LEU A 321 -1.24 5.70 24.66
N GLU A 322 -0.01 6.19 24.86
CA GLU A 322 0.76 5.94 26.07
C GLU A 322 0.13 6.61 27.30
N GLN A 323 -0.38 7.84 27.16
CA GLN A 323 -1.15 8.49 28.22
C GLN A 323 -2.38 7.68 28.63
N MET A 324 -3.15 7.15 27.65
CA MET A 324 -4.29 6.29 27.96
C MET A 324 -3.89 4.99 28.68
N ARG A 325 -2.78 4.36 28.30
CA ARG A 325 -2.24 3.19 29.02
C ARG A 325 -1.89 3.51 30.47
N ASN A 326 -1.47 4.76 30.73
CA ASN A 326 -1.15 5.27 32.07
C ASN A 326 -2.38 5.78 32.84
N GLY A 327 -3.60 5.56 32.33
CA GLY A 327 -4.86 5.88 32.99
C GLY A 327 -5.34 7.33 32.80
N ILE A 328 -4.76 8.09 31.88
CA ILE A 328 -5.24 9.42 31.50
C ILE A 328 -6.31 9.24 30.44
N GLU A 329 -7.53 9.73 30.74
CA GLU A 329 -8.66 9.60 29.81
C GLU A 329 -8.52 10.59 28.65
N ASP A 330 -8.53 10.06 27.40
CA ASP A 330 -8.55 10.85 26.17
C ASP A 330 -9.74 10.49 25.29
N ILE A 331 -10.85 11.16 25.54
CA ILE A 331 -12.11 10.92 24.80
C ILE A 331 -12.00 11.34 23.33
N GLU A 332 -11.18 12.36 23.03
CA GLU A 332 -10.94 12.75 21.65
C GLU A 332 -10.20 11.65 20.85
N LEU A 333 -9.29 10.89 21.50
CA LEU A 333 -8.64 9.74 20.86
C LEU A 333 -9.64 8.63 20.57
N ILE A 334 -10.64 8.40 21.42
CA ILE A 334 -11.74 7.45 21.17
C ILE A 334 -12.52 7.86 19.92
N ASN A 335 -12.86 9.15 19.79
CA ASN A 335 -13.48 9.69 18.56
C ASN A 335 -12.61 9.44 17.34
N THR A 336 -11.30 9.70 17.45
CA THR A 336 -10.33 9.50 16.38
C THR A 336 -10.26 8.03 16.00
N TYR A 337 -10.22 7.12 16.96
CA TYR A 337 -10.19 5.67 16.75
C TYR A 337 -11.42 5.16 16.00
N TYR A 338 -12.62 5.61 16.39
CA TYR A 338 -13.84 5.29 15.67
C TYR A 338 -13.81 5.77 14.22
N ASN A 339 -13.41 7.02 13.99
CA ASN A 339 -13.32 7.58 12.65
C ASN A 339 -12.20 6.93 11.81
N PHE A 340 -11.11 6.50 12.45
CA PHE A 340 -10.04 5.75 11.79
C PHE A 340 -10.52 4.37 11.33
N ALA A 341 -11.28 3.64 12.17
CA ALA A 341 -11.86 2.36 11.77
C ALA A 341 -12.81 2.52 10.56
N ARG A 342 -13.62 3.58 10.54
CA ARG A 342 -14.46 3.91 9.38
C ARG A 342 -13.63 4.27 8.14
N TYR A 343 -12.57 5.05 8.33
CA TYR A 343 -11.60 5.38 7.27
C TYR A 343 -11.02 4.11 6.65
N LEU A 344 -10.58 3.16 7.47
CA LEU A 344 -10.04 1.89 6.98
C LEU A 344 -11.07 1.11 6.15
N LEU A 345 -12.32 1.05 6.58
CA LEU A 345 -13.39 0.39 5.81
C LEU A 345 -13.64 1.09 4.47
N ILE A 346 -13.77 2.42 4.47
CA ILE A 346 -13.99 3.19 3.24
C ILE A 346 -12.81 3.04 2.28
N SER A 347 -11.59 3.00 2.79
CA SER A 347 -10.36 2.93 1.99
C SER A 347 -10.06 1.53 1.48
N SER A 348 -10.55 0.48 2.13
CA SER A 348 -10.26 -0.92 1.78
C SER A 348 -11.36 -1.61 0.98
N SER A 349 -12.57 -1.04 0.91
CA SER A 349 -13.69 -1.65 0.16
C SER A 349 -14.61 -0.60 -0.42
N ARG A 350 -14.86 -0.68 -1.70
CA ARG A 350 -15.73 0.20 -2.48
C ARG A 350 -16.62 -0.62 -3.43
N GLU A 351 -17.62 0.01 -4.01
CA GLU A 351 -18.45 -0.64 -5.03
C GLU A 351 -17.58 -1.17 -6.17
N GLY A 352 -17.74 -2.45 -6.51
CA GLY A 352 -16.97 -3.15 -7.55
C GLY A 352 -15.60 -3.69 -7.10
N SER A 353 -15.13 -3.37 -5.89
CA SER A 353 -13.95 -4.02 -5.30
C SER A 353 -14.31 -5.35 -4.65
N LEU A 354 -13.31 -6.16 -4.30
CA LEU A 354 -13.51 -7.30 -3.42
C LEU A 354 -13.80 -6.80 -1.98
N PRO A 355 -14.55 -7.56 -1.18
CA PRO A 355 -14.74 -7.22 0.24
C PRO A 355 -13.39 -7.14 0.97
N SER A 356 -13.30 -6.23 1.95
CA SER A 356 -12.17 -6.21 2.87
C SER A 356 -11.94 -7.58 3.48
N ASN A 357 -10.69 -8.06 3.45
CA ASN A 357 -10.28 -9.24 4.17
C ASN A 357 -9.89 -8.90 5.63
N LEU A 358 -9.28 -9.85 6.38
CA LEU A 358 -8.87 -9.61 7.77
C LEU A 358 -7.86 -8.46 7.94
N GLN A 359 -7.11 -8.14 6.89
CA GLN A 359 -6.11 -7.06 6.87
C GLN A 359 -6.61 -5.80 6.14
N GLY A 360 -7.90 -5.74 5.81
CA GLY A 360 -8.44 -4.71 4.93
C GLY A 360 -7.98 -4.93 3.49
N ILE A 361 -7.18 -4.01 2.96
CA ILE A 361 -6.50 -4.13 1.65
C ILE A 361 -4.98 -4.15 1.82
N TRP A 362 -4.46 -3.85 3.02
CA TRP A 362 -3.04 -3.69 3.28
C TRP A 362 -2.41 -4.98 3.77
N ASN A 363 -1.41 -5.47 3.05
CA ASN A 363 -0.65 -6.67 3.37
C ASN A 363 0.73 -6.62 2.72
N GLU A 364 1.80 -6.80 3.49
CA GLU A 364 3.16 -6.85 2.95
C GLU A 364 3.67 -8.28 2.72
N GLU A 365 2.88 -9.27 3.07
CA GLU A 365 3.31 -10.67 3.09
C GLU A 365 2.85 -11.43 1.85
N PHE A 366 3.61 -12.49 1.52
CA PHE A 366 3.23 -13.44 0.47
C PHE A 366 2.32 -14.55 1.00
N GLU A 367 2.49 -14.89 2.26
CA GLU A 367 1.71 -15.92 2.95
C GLU A 367 1.26 -15.35 4.31
N PRO A 368 0.28 -14.44 4.32
CA PRO A 368 -0.27 -13.92 5.57
C PRO A 368 -0.99 -15.01 6.34
N MET A 369 -0.89 -14.96 7.68
CA MET A 369 -1.60 -15.87 8.59
C MET A 369 -3.10 -15.55 8.64
#